data_cee4002f081a8bd0f7a9193165ae4145
#
_entry.id   cee4002f081a8bd0f7a9193165ae4145
#
_cell.length_a   1.000
_cell.length_b   1.000
_cell.length_c   1.000
_cell.angle_alpha   90.00
_cell.angle_beta   90.00
_cell.angle_gamma   90.00
#
_symmetry.space_group_name_H-M   'P 1'
#
loop_
_entity.id
_entity.type
_entity.pdbx_description
1 polymer ?
#
loop_
_entity_poly.entity_id
_entity_poly.type
_entity_poly.pdbx_seq_one_letter_code
_entity_poly.pdbx_strand_id
1 'polypeptide(L)'
;MPFSHPFIKGEISPRSYQETIFVKSKDKNTLVILPTGLGKTYIGILLAAYTLQLLKKKVLVLAPTKPLSEQHFKSFSDILNIEKENFSILTGVVPPIKREEIYNKSLVLMATPQVIENDILNGKINLGEFGLIIFDEAHRAVGNYAYTYIAEKAISKNIRILGLTASPASNKEKLQEIIKNLGIEHIELRNENSPDVKPYVQDIEISWITVKLPDEFLEIKKLLEFLLKKEITNLKDLGFVSSQEVTKKEILGTVIKINNKIKEVPIQEKSVYYGALKSQAKAIKLYHALELLETQGISSLISYFKKMRDGKSRSSIELLSEKNVMKIITMADNLNQQGIEHPKLSKLYEIVTNEVKVGKNLIVFSHYRDTTIRIVNELKKIDGVRVERFVGQASKKGDEGLSQKKQKEIIEKFRSGEFNVLVATSVAEEGLDIPEVDMVVLFEPVPSEIRTIQRRGRTARRKSGEVIILIAEKTRDEGYYWA
;
A
#
# COMPACT_ATOMS: atom_id res chain seq x y z
N MET A 1 -31.54 -11.07 -12.67
CA MET A 1 -31.94 -12.21 -13.55
C MET A 1 -30.68 -12.90 -14.04
N PRO A 2 -30.69 -14.22 -14.27
CA PRO A 2 -29.53 -14.88 -14.85
C PRO A 2 -29.24 -14.26 -16.23
N PHE A 3 -27.99 -13.91 -16.45
CA PHE A 3 -27.51 -13.29 -17.69
C PHE A 3 -26.72 -14.35 -18.47
N SER A 4 -27.19 -14.70 -19.66
CA SER A 4 -26.51 -15.60 -20.59
C SER A 4 -25.92 -14.80 -21.74
N HIS A 5 -24.65 -15.07 -22.07
CA HIS A 5 -23.94 -14.39 -23.14
C HIS A 5 -22.99 -15.38 -23.84
N PRO A 6 -22.91 -15.41 -25.19
CA PRO A 6 -22.10 -16.40 -25.91
C PRO A 6 -20.62 -16.45 -25.49
N PHE A 7 -20.06 -15.29 -25.09
CA PHE A 7 -18.68 -15.18 -24.63
C PHE A 7 -18.53 -15.30 -23.10
N ILE A 8 -19.54 -15.85 -22.40
CA ILE A 8 -19.49 -16.08 -20.95
C ILE A 8 -19.83 -17.55 -20.69
N LYS A 9 -19.05 -18.21 -19.85
CA LYS A 9 -19.25 -19.60 -19.46
C LYS A 9 -20.44 -19.72 -18.50
N GLY A 10 -21.46 -20.50 -18.92
CA GLY A 10 -22.63 -20.74 -18.09
C GLY A 10 -23.48 -19.47 -17.84
N GLU A 11 -24.37 -19.60 -16.88
CA GLU A 11 -25.20 -18.47 -16.42
C GLU A 11 -24.48 -17.71 -15.30
N ILE A 12 -24.47 -16.41 -15.42
CA ILE A 12 -23.93 -15.52 -14.41
C ILE A 12 -25.03 -14.61 -13.87
N SER A 13 -24.91 -14.24 -12.63
CA SER A 13 -25.84 -13.29 -11.98
C SER A 13 -25.09 -12.03 -11.52
N PRO A 14 -24.90 -11.04 -12.42
CA PRO A 14 -24.31 -9.78 -12.04
C PRO A 14 -25.13 -9.12 -10.95
N ARG A 15 -24.47 -8.39 -10.06
CA ARG A 15 -25.17 -7.57 -9.07
C ARG A 15 -25.80 -6.35 -9.76
N SER A 16 -26.89 -5.83 -9.27
CA SER A 16 -27.66 -4.73 -9.92
C SER A 16 -26.80 -3.51 -10.28
N TYR A 17 -25.91 -3.10 -9.41
CA TYR A 17 -24.98 -2.01 -9.70
C TYR A 17 -23.95 -2.35 -10.79
N GLN A 18 -23.52 -3.62 -10.89
CA GLN A 18 -22.58 -4.06 -11.94
C GLN A 18 -23.24 -4.01 -13.31
N GLU A 19 -24.51 -4.42 -13.43
CA GLU A 19 -25.28 -4.27 -14.66
C GLU A 19 -25.47 -2.81 -15.05
N THR A 20 -25.83 -1.96 -14.09
CA THR A 20 -26.00 -0.52 -14.30
C THR A 20 -24.72 0.13 -14.81
N ILE A 21 -23.59 -0.16 -14.16
CA ILE A 21 -22.28 0.37 -14.55
C ILE A 21 -21.88 -0.16 -15.93
N PHE A 22 -22.06 -1.45 -16.19
CA PHE A 22 -21.78 -2.05 -17.49
C PHE A 22 -22.56 -1.34 -18.62
N VAL A 23 -23.88 -1.17 -18.46
CA VAL A 23 -24.73 -0.51 -19.47
C VAL A 23 -24.25 0.90 -19.80
N LYS A 24 -23.81 1.66 -18.81
CA LYS A 24 -23.28 3.03 -19.02
C LYS A 24 -21.87 3.04 -19.60
N SER A 25 -21.05 2.03 -19.29
CA SER A 25 -19.66 1.95 -19.73
C SER A 25 -19.48 1.49 -21.19
N LYS A 26 -20.51 0.83 -21.80
CA LYS A 26 -20.39 0.31 -23.16
C LYS A 26 -20.30 1.43 -24.22
N ASP A 27 -20.85 2.62 -23.96
CA ASP A 27 -20.94 3.70 -24.94
C ASP A 27 -20.04 4.92 -24.63
N LYS A 28 -19.41 4.97 -23.43
CA LYS A 28 -18.59 6.08 -22.96
C LYS A 28 -17.32 5.63 -22.27
N ASN A 29 -16.25 6.40 -22.41
CA ASN A 29 -15.06 6.19 -21.59
C ASN A 29 -15.43 6.44 -20.13
N THR A 30 -15.33 5.41 -19.31
CA THR A 30 -15.89 5.44 -17.95
C THR A 30 -14.83 5.20 -16.90
N LEU A 31 -14.84 6.01 -15.85
CA LEU A 31 -14.09 5.77 -14.62
C LEU A 31 -15.03 5.17 -13.56
N VAL A 32 -14.74 3.95 -13.15
CA VAL A 32 -15.48 3.24 -12.09
C VAL A 32 -14.71 3.34 -10.79
N ILE A 33 -15.29 4.04 -9.82
CA ILE A 33 -14.79 4.16 -8.46
C ILE A 33 -15.67 3.32 -7.57
N LEU A 34 -15.16 2.17 -7.14
CA LEU A 34 -15.91 1.17 -6.39
C LEU A 34 -14.99 0.51 -5.36
N PRO A 35 -15.40 0.38 -4.09
CA PRO A 35 -14.60 -0.27 -3.05
C PRO A 35 -14.04 -1.64 -3.46
N THR A 36 -12.95 -2.08 -2.82
CA THR A 36 -12.40 -3.42 -3.02
C THR A 36 -13.40 -4.50 -2.61
N GLY A 37 -13.37 -5.65 -3.29
CA GLY A 37 -14.30 -6.77 -2.99
C GLY A 37 -15.67 -6.67 -3.67
N LEU A 38 -16.02 -5.53 -4.25
CA LEU A 38 -17.30 -5.33 -4.93
C LEU A 38 -17.29 -5.71 -6.43
N GLY A 39 -16.27 -6.43 -6.88
CA GLY A 39 -16.25 -7.02 -8.21
C GLY A 39 -16.03 -6.06 -9.36
N LYS A 40 -15.14 -5.06 -9.21
CA LYS A 40 -14.69 -4.19 -10.33
C LYS A 40 -14.25 -4.98 -11.56
N THR A 41 -13.44 -6.02 -11.34
CA THR A 41 -12.97 -6.93 -12.41
C THR A 41 -14.11 -7.53 -13.19
N TYR A 42 -15.23 -7.84 -12.53
CA TYR A 42 -16.40 -8.42 -13.16
C TYR A 42 -17.05 -7.48 -14.19
N ILE A 43 -17.11 -6.18 -13.88
CA ILE A 43 -17.58 -5.15 -14.83
C ILE A 43 -16.67 -5.11 -16.06
N GLY A 44 -15.35 -5.20 -15.87
CA GLY A 44 -14.38 -5.31 -16.96
C GLY A 44 -14.60 -6.56 -17.82
N ILE A 45 -14.92 -7.71 -17.21
CA ILE A 45 -15.21 -8.96 -17.92
C ILE A 45 -16.49 -8.84 -18.76
N LEU A 46 -17.55 -8.25 -18.22
CA LEU A 46 -18.80 -8.01 -18.96
C LEU A 46 -18.54 -7.12 -20.19
N LEU A 47 -17.77 -6.05 -20.02
CA LEU A 47 -17.44 -5.14 -21.12
C LEU A 47 -16.49 -5.81 -22.14
N ALA A 48 -15.59 -6.67 -21.70
CA ALA A 48 -14.75 -7.48 -22.58
C ALA A 48 -15.59 -8.46 -23.42
N ALA A 49 -16.53 -9.18 -22.83
CA ALA A 49 -17.45 -10.07 -23.55
C ALA A 49 -18.24 -9.30 -24.62
N TYR A 50 -18.78 -8.15 -24.26
CA TYR A 50 -19.47 -7.23 -25.19
C TYR A 50 -18.56 -6.80 -26.36
N THR A 51 -17.33 -6.39 -26.07
CA THR A 51 -16.34 -5.94 -27.07
C THR A 51 -15.98 -7.05 -28.05
N LEU A 52 -15.72 -8.28 -27.55
CA LEU A 52 -15.40 -9.43 -28.36
C LEU A 52 -16.55 -9.84 -29.28
N GLN A 53 -17.79 -9.82 -28.77
CA GLN A 53 -18.96 -10.23 -29.54
C GLN A 53 -19.37 -9.22 -30.61
N LEU A 54 -19.58 -7.97 -30.20
CA LEU A 54 -20.20 -6.95 -31.07
C LEU A 54 -19.18 -6.19 -31.90
N LEU A 55 -18.04 -5.83 -31.32
CA LEU A 55 -17.02 -5.09 -32.05
C LEU A 55 -16.03 -5.99 -32.76
N LYS A 56 -15.98 -7.28 -32.43
CA LYS A 56 -15.01 -8.27 -32.95
C LYS A 56 -13.56 -7.78 -32.82
N LYS A 57 -13.26 -7.06 -31.76
CA LYS A 57 -11.95 -6.46 -31.47
C LYS A 57 -11.35 -7.03 -30.21
N LYS A 58 -10.02 -6.96 -30.11
CA LYS A 58 -9.24 -7.42 -28.97
C LYS A 58 -9.46 -6.55 -27.73
N VAL A 59 -9.16 -7.10 -26.56
CA VAL A 59 -9.25 -6.43 -25.26
C VAL A 59 -7.87 -6.40 -24.61
N LEU A 60 -7.45 -5.23 -24.13
CA LEU A 60 -6.23 -5.03 -23.38
C LEU A 60 -6.58 -4.69 -21.92
N VAL A 61 -6.01 -5.43 -20.97
CA VAL A 61 -6.16 -5.20 -19.54
C VAL A 61 -4.79 -4.81 -18.97
N LEU A 62 -4.69 -3.60 -18.47
CA LEU A 62 -3.46 -3.06 -17.88
C LEU A 62 -3.54 -3.10 -16.36
N ALA A 63 -2.55 -3.74 -15.76
CA ALA A 63 -2.40 -3.81 -14.31
C ALA A 63 -1.00 -3.39 -13.89
N PRO A 64 -0.83 -2.62 -12.79
CA PRO A 64 0.45 -2.06 -12.37
C PRO A 64 1.56 -3.06 -12.11
N THR A 65 1.21 -4.30 -11.77
CA THR A 65 2.16 -5.35 -11.37
C THR A 65 1.87 -6.68 -12.04
N LYS A 66 2.91 -7.51 -12.18
CA LYS A 66 2.78 -8.87 -12.72
C LYS A 66 1.75 -9.72 -11.93
N PRO A 67 1.74 -9.76 -10.59
CA PRO A 67 0.73 -10.51 -9.84
C PRO A 67 -0.71 -10.10 -10.15
N LEU A 68 -0.98 -8.81 -10.31
CA LEU A 68 -2.31 -8.31 -10.71
C LEU A 68 -2.66 -8.74 -12.13
N SER A 69 -1.72 -8.68 -13.07
CA SER A 69 -1.93 -9.17 -14.44
C SER A 69 -2.28 -10.67 -14.45
N GLU A 70 -1.60 -11.48 -13.62
CA GLU A 70 -1.90 -12.91 -13.47
C GLU A 70 -3.26 -13.16 -12.81
N GLN A 71 -3.65 -12.34 -11.85
CA GLN A 71 -4.98 -12.38 -11.21
C GLN A 71 -6.09 -12.07 -12.23
N HIS A 72 -5.90 -11.02 -13.04
CA HIS A 72 -6.83 -10.71 -14.13
C HIS A 72 -6.90 -11.83 -15.15
N PHE A 73 -5.77 -12.39 -15.55
CA PHE A 73 -5.74 -13.54 -16.44
C PHE A 73 -6.62 -14.69 -15.92
N LYS A 74 -6.43 -15.06 -14.66
CA LYS A 74 -7.25 -16.11 -14.04
C LYS A 74 -8.73 -15.74 -14.04
N SER A 75 -9.08 -14.54 -13.56
CA SER A 75 -10.50 -14.12 -13.46
C SER A 75 -11.20 -14.06 -14.82
N PHE A 76 -10.51 -13.57 -15.86
CA PHE A 76 -11.07 -13.48 -17.20
C PHE A 76 -11.17 -14.86 -17.87
N SER A 77 -10.13 -15.69 -17.74
CA SER A 77 -10.13 -17.05 -18.32
C SER A 77 -11.11 -17.99 -17.64
N ASP A 78 -11.41 -17.78 -16.36
CA ASP A 78 -12.40 -18.58 -15.63
C ASP A 78 -13.84 -18.25 -16.08
N ILE A 79 -14.11 -17.01 -16.50
CA ILE A 79 -15.47 -16.53 -16.80
C ILE A 79 -15.74 -16.45 -18.31
N LEU A 80 -14.78 -15.96 -19.12
CA LEU A 80 -14.98 -15.82 -20.55
C LEU A 80 -14.95 -17.16 -21.25
N ASN A 81 -15.92 -17.36 -22.15
CA ASN A 81 -16.05 -18.55 -22.98
C ASN A 81 -15.29 -18.41 -24.31
N ILE A 82 -13.96 -18.34 -24.18
CA ILE A 82 -13.02 -18.37 -25.30
C ILE A 82 -11.89 -19.35 -24.97
N GLU A 83 -11.22 -19.87 -25.99
CA GLU A 83 -10.12 -20.81 -25.80
C GLU A 83 -8.96 -20.20 -25.01
N LYS A 84 -8.32 -20.99 -24.18
CA LYS A 84 -7.26 -20.51 -23.26
C LYS A 84 -6.05 -19.93 -24.01
N GLU A 85 -5.80 -20.44 -25.22
CA GLU A 85 -4.73 -19.95 -26.09
C GLU A 85 -4.93 -18.51 -26.57
N ASN A 86 -6.16 -18.00 -26.55
CA ASN A 86 -6.51 -16.63 -26.90
C ASN A 86 -6.28 -15.63 -25.76
N PHE A 87 -5.85 -16.10 -24.57
CA PHE A 87 -5.43 -15.26 -23.48
C PHE A 87 -3.90 -15.22 -23.38
N SER A 88 -3.34 -14.07 -23.11
CA SER A 88 -1.89 -13.94 -22.85
C SER A 88 -1.58 -12.95 -21.76
N ILE A 89 -0.39 -13.09 -21.17
CA ILE A 89 0.17 -12.16 -20.18
C ILE A 89 1.50 -11.61 -20.69
N LEU A 90 1.59 -10.29 -20.80
CA LEU A 90 2.81 -9.60 -21.18
C LEU A 90 3.36 -8.77 -20.00
N THR A 91 4.52 -9.19 -19.53
CA THR A 91 5.28 -8.49 -18.47
C THR A 91 6.74 -8.38 -18.88
N GLY A 92 7.54 -7.63 -18.13
CA GLY A 92 8.95 -7.41 -18.42
C GLY A 92 9.81 -8.68 -18.57
N VAL A 93 9.32 -9.85 -18.14
CA VAL A 93 10.03 -11.13 -18.34
C VAL A 93 9.88 -11.72 -19.75
N VAL A 94 8.91 -11.23 -20.55
CA VAL A 94 8.74 -11.70 -21.93
C VAL A 94 9.66 -10.93 -22.87
N PRO A 95 10.60 -11.61 -23.55
CA PRO A 95 11.53 -10.97 -24.48
C PRO A 95 10.80 -10.22 -25.60
N PRO A 96 11.26 -9.04 -26.03
CA PRO A 96 10.58 -8.21 -27.03
C PRO A 96 10.35 -8.90 -28.38
N ILE A 97 11.21 -9.84 -28.75
CA ILE A 97 11.12 -10.57 -30.03
C ILE A 97 9.91 -11.54 -30.08
N LYS A 98 9.45 -12.02 -28.92
CA LYS A 98 8.30 -12.94 -28.82
C LYS A 98 6.95 -12.23 -28.68
N ARG A 99 6.95 -10.91 -28.47
CA ARG A 99 5.74 -10.17 -28.13
C ARG A 99 4.82 -9.95 -29.33
N GLU A 100 5.37 -9.80 -30.52
CA GLU A 100 4.59 -9.63 -31.75
C GLU A 100 3.71 -10.86 -32.04
N GLU A 101 4.23 -12.07 -31.89
CA GLU A 101 3.46 -13.29 -32.03
C GLU A 101 2.31 -13.36 -30.99
N ILE A 102 2.58 -12.93 -29.77
CA ILE A 102 1.58 -12.88 -28.70
C ILE A 102 0.49 -11.84 -29.03
N TYR A 103 0.83 -10.66 -29.54
CA TYR A 103 -0.14 -9.66 -29.98
C TYR A 103 -1.06 -10.21 -31.08
N ASN A 104 -0.52 -10.92 -32.05
CA ASN A 104 -1.27 -11.47 -33.16
C ASN A 104 -2.25 -12.57 -32.71
N LYS A 105 -1.82 -13.43 -31.81
CA LYS A 105 -2.60 -14.60 -31.36
C LYS A 105 -3.70 -14.23 -30.35
N SER A 106 -3.47 -13.25 -29.47
CA SER A 106 -4.34 -13.01 -28.32
C SER A 106 -5.59 -12.21 -28.66
N LEU A 107 -6.74 -12.64 -28.16
CA LEU A 107 -7.98 -11.86 -28.14
C LEU A 107 -8.09 -11.02 -26.85
N VAL A 108 -7.60 -11.54 -25.74
CA VAL A 108 -7.58 -10.85 -24.45
C VAL A 108 -6.16 -10.87 -23.90
N LEU A 109 -5.59 -9.68 -23.74
CA LEU A 109 -4.22 -9.50 -23.34
C LEU A 109 -4.15 -8.78 -21.98
N MET A 110 -3.51 -9.40 -21.00
CA MET A 110 -3.15 -8.77 -19.73
C MET A 110 -1.71 -8.31 -19.77
N ALA A 111 -1.44 -7.06 -19.40
CA ALA A 111 -0.07 -6.55 -19.47
C ALA A 111 0.27 -5.57 -18.34
N THR A 112 1.59 -5.45 -18.06
CA THR A 112 2.09 -4.32 -17.28
C THR A 112 2.26 -3.10 -18.18
N PRO A 113 1.93 -1.89 -17.69
CA PRO A 113 1.83 -0.69 -18.54
C PRO A 113 3.16 -0.32 -19.22
N GLN A 114 4.29 -0.50 -18.55
CA GLN A 114 5.61 -0.17 -19.10
C GLN A 114 5.97 -1.02 -20.33
N VAL A 115 5.49 -2.27 -20.38
CA VAL A 115 5.71 -3.13 -21.55
C VAL A 115 4.94 -2.60 -22.75
N ILE A 116 3.67 -2.26 -22.56
CA ILE A 116 2.81 -1.73 -23.62
C ILE A 116 3.30 -0.36 -24.10
N GLU A 117 3.67 0.53 -23.18
CA GLU A 117 4.25 1.83 -23.52
C GLU A 117 5.49 1.67 -24.41
N ASN A 118 6.44 0.83 -24.01
CA ASN A 118 7.65 0.57 -24.79
C ASN A 118 7.33 -0.06 -26.15
N ASP A 119 6.35 -0.95 -26.23
CA ASP A 119 5.99 -1.62 -27.48
C ASP A 119 5.22 -0.69 -28.44
N ILE A 120 4.46 0.28 -27.92
CA ILE A 120 3.88 1.37 -28.72
C ILE A 120 4.98 2.28 -29.28
N LEU A 121 5.92 2.72 -28.44
CA LEU A 121 7.05 3.57 -28.84
C LEU A 121 7.91 2.92 -29.91
N ASN A 122 8.07 1.60 -29.87
CA ASN A 122 8.86 0.83 -30.85
C ASN A 122 8.05 0.28 -32.03
N GLY A 123 6.75 0.65 -32.16
CA GLY A 123 5.91 0.23 -33.25
C GLY A 123 5.58 -1.29 -33.29
N LYS A 124 5.71 -2.00 -32.17
CA LYS A 124 5.52 -3.46 -32.07
C LYS A 124 4.08 -3.88 -31.83
N ILE A 125 3.23 -2.96 -31.45
CA ILE A 125 1.80 -3.21 -31.18
C ILE A 125 0.93 -2.31 -32.04
N ASN A 126 -0.06 -2.89 -32.72
CA ASN A 126 -1.11 -2.13 -33.39
C ASN A 126 -2.31 -1.94 -32.46
N LEU A 127 -2.38 -0.80 -31.77
CA LEU A 127 -3.51 -0.50 -30.90
C LEU A 127 -4.86 -0.47 -31.64
N GLY A 128 -4.91 -0.23 -32.94
CA GLY A 128 -6.16 -0.19 -33.71
C GLY A 128 -6.95 -1.51 -33.73
N GLU A 129 -6.32 -2.62 -33.40
CA GLU A 129 -6.96 -3.94 -33.27
C GLU A 129 -7.75 -4.10 -31.96
N PHE A 130 -7.50 -3.24 -30.98
CA PHE A 130 -8.18 -3.27 -29.70
C PHE A 130 -9.45 -2.40 -29.73
N GLY A 131 -10.51 -2.92 -29.14
CA GLY A 131 -11.78 -2.20 -28.99
C GLY A 131 -11.98 -1.68 -27.57
N LEU A 132 -11.22 -2.23 -26.60
CA LEU A 132 -11.31 -1.88 -25.19
C LEU A 132 -9.93 -1.93 -24.54
N ILE A 133 -9.61 -0.90 -23.77
CA ILE A 133 -8.48 -0.92 -22.84
C ILE A 133 -9.01 -0.69 -21.43
N ILE A 134 -8.71 -1.62 -20.52
CA ILE A 134 -9.05 -1.54 -19.11
C ILE A 134 -7.81 -1.12 -18.34
N PHE A 135 -7.89 -0.03 -17.60
CA PHE A 135 -6.85 0.47 -16.72
C PHE A 135 -7.22 0.13 -15.27
N ASP A 136 -6.63 -0.93 -14.73
CA ASP A 136 -6.80 -1.26 -13.31
C ASP A 136 -5.90 -0.35 -12.46
N GLU A 137 -6.36 -0.02 -11.22
CA GLU A 137 -5.76 1.01 -10.38
C GLU A 137 -5.59 2.35 -11.14
N ALA A 138 -6.66 2.79 -11.81
CA ALA A 138 -6.69 3.96 -12.69
C ALA A 138 -6.27 5.28 -12.00
N HIS A 139 -6.26 5.34 -10.66
CA HIS A 139 -5.73 6.47 -9.91
C HIS A 139 -4.23 6.73 -10.16
N ARG A 140 -3.51 5.79 -10.80
CA ARG A 140 -2.12 5.93 -11.23
C ARG A 140 -1.94 6.71 -12.53
N ALA A 141 -3.03 7.05 -13.23
CA ALA A 141 -2.98 7.79 -14.50
C ALA A 141 -2.70 9.30 -14.27
N VAL A 142 -1.58 9.60 -13.62
CA VAL A 142 -1.12 10.96 -13.29
C VAL A 142 0.36 11.13 -13.64
N GLY A 143 0.76 12.36 -13.96
CA GLY A 143 2.14 12.69 -14.33
C GLY A 143 2.64 11.86 -15.52
N ASN A 144 3.87 11.38 -15.44
CA ASN A 144 4.55 10.61 -16.49
C ASN A 144 4.36 9.09 -16.35
N TYR A 145 3.31 8.62 -15.67
CA TYR A 145 3.06 7.19 -15.58
C TYR A 145 2.59 6.63 -16.93
N ALA A 146 3.04 5.43 -17.30
CA ALA A 146 2.79 4.82 -18.61
C ALA A 146 1.30 4.80 -19.03
N TYR A 147 0.36 4.80 -18.10
CA TYR A 147 -1.07 4.90 -18.37
C TYR A 147 -1.44 6.16 -19.17
N THR A 148 -0.83 7.29 -18.86
CA THR A 148 -1.10 8.56 -19.50
C THR A 148 -0.78 8.51 -20.99
N TYR A 149 0.39 7.97 -21.33
CA TYR A 149 0.81 7.82 -22.74
C TYR A 149 -0.05 6.80 -23.49
N ILE A 150 -0.33 5.65 -22.91
CA ILE A 150 -1.15 4.61 -23.53
C ILE A 150 -2.57 5.12 -23.79
N ALA A 151 -3.15 5.84 -22.82
CA ALA A 151 -4.49 6.43 -22.96
C ALA A 151 -4.54 7.50 -24.07
N GLU A 152 -3.54 8.37 -24.17
CA GLU A 152 -3.43 9.34 -25.27
C GLU A 152 -3.50 8.65 -26.64
N LYS A 153 -2.74 7.56 -26.82
CA LYS A 153 -2.75 6.79 -28.08
C LYS A 153 -4.07 6.01 -28.30
N ALA A 154 -4.70 5.57 -27.22
CA ALA A 154 -6.02 4.92 -27.31
C ALA A 154 -7.12 5.90 -27.73
N ILE A 155 -7.16 7.09 -27.14
CA ILE A 155 -8.12 8.16 -27.45
C ILE A 155 -7.98 8.58 -28.92
N SER A 156 -6.75 8.75 -29.42
CA SER A 156 -6.50 9.13 -30.82
C SER A 156 -7.01 8.09 -31.84
N LYS A 157 -7.25 6.85 -31.40
CA LYS A 157 -7.78 5.75 -32.22
C LYS A 157 -9.23 5.38 -31.89
N ASN A 158 -9.92 6.20 -31.10
CA ASN A 158 -11.29 5.96 -30.65
C ASN A 158 -11.49 4.59 -29.97
N ILE A 159 -10.51 4.16 -29.19
CA ILE A 159 -10.59 2.90 -28.42
C ILE A 159 -11.31 3.19 -27.11
N ARG A 160 -12.27 2.34 -26.74
CA ARG A 160 -13.00 2.46 -25.46
C ARG A 160 -12.06 2.31 -24.27
N ILE A 161 -12.20 3.17 -23.28
CA ILE A 161 -11.43 3.17 -22.06
C ILE A 161 -12.33 2.89 -20.85
N LEU A 162 -11.94 1.92 -20.04
CA LEU A 162 -12.52 1.65 -18.74
C LEU A 162 -11.44 1.81 -17.67
N GLY A 163 -11.55 2.82 -16.83
CA GLY A 163 -10.72 2.99 -15.64
C GLY A 163 -11.37 2.33 -14.42
N LEU A 164 -10.65 1.48 -13.71
CA LEU A 164 -11.10 0.85 -12.48
C LEU A 164 -10.24 1.30 -11.31
N THR A 165 -10.84 1.76 -10.22
CA THR A 165 -10.10 2.09 -9.00
C THR A 165 -10.95 1.89 -7.73
N ALA A 166 -10.30 1.53 -6.63
CA ALA A 166 -10.96 1.43 -5.32
C ALA A 166 -10.98 2.76 -4.59
N SER A 167 -10.10 3.68 -4.94
CA SER A 167 -9.94 4.92 -4.22
C SER A 167 -10.16 6.11 -5.14
N PRO A 168 -11.00 7.07 -4.74
CA PRO A 168 -10.98 8.37 -5.36
C PRO A 168 -9.57 8.98 -5.18
N ALA A 169 -9.19 9.86 -6.09
CA ALA A 169 -7.94 10.60 -5.94
C ALA A 169 -7.93 11.40 -4.62
N SER A 170 -6.74 11.58 -4.05
CA SER A 170 -6.56 12.22 -2.74
C SER A 170 -7.02 13.69 -2.69
N ASN A 171 -7.16 14.34 -3.86
CA ASN A 171 -7.70 15.69 -3.99
C ASN A 171 -8.42 15.84 -5.35
N LYS A 172 -9.19 16.92 -5.47
CA LYS A 172 -9.98 17.24 -6.67
C LYS A 172 -9.10 17.45 -7.92
N GLU A 173 -7.92 18.03 -7.74
CA GLU A 173 -6.97 18.29 -8.84
C GLU A 173 -6.46 17.00 -9.48
N LYS A 174 -6.07 16.03 -8.66
CA LYS A 174 -5.64 14.71 -9.16
C LYS A 174 -6.78 13.95 -9.85
N LEU A 175 -8.01 14.06 -9.34
CA LEU A 175 -9.15 13.45 -10.00
C LEU A 175 -9.37 14.07 -11.39
N GLN A 176 -9.28 15.39 -11.50
CA GLN A 176 -9.38 16.09 -12.79
C GLN A 176 -8.26 15.68 -13.76
N GLU A 177 -7.04 15.51 -13.24
CA GLU A 177 -5.91 15.02 -14.02
C GLU A 177 -6.16 13.61 -14.57
N ILE A 178 -6.66 12.67 -13.74
CA ILE A 178 -7.02 11.31 -14.18
C ILE A 178 -8.11 11.34 -15.26
N ILE A 179 -9.16 12.13 -15.06
CA ILE A 179 -10.26 12.29 -16.01
C ILE A 179 -9.73 12.76 -17.35
N LYS A 180 -8.89 13.80 -17.34
CA LYS A 180 -8.26 14.35 -18.55
C LYS A 180 -7.36 13.33 -19.24
N ASN A 181 -6.45 12.70 -18.48
CA ASN A 181 -5.43 11.80 -19.04
C ASN A 181 -6.05 10.53 -19.63
N LEU A 182 -7.12 10.01 -19.05
CA LEU A 182 -7.83 8.82 -19.55
C LEU A 182 -8.99 9.19 -20.52
N GLY A 183 -9.23 10.47 -20.80
CA GLY A 183 -10.34 10.91 -21.66
C GLY A 183 -11.70 10.43 -21.14
N ILE A 184 -11.91 10.49 -19.83
CA ILE A 184 -13.13 9.99 -19.18
C ILE A 184 -14.32 10.92 -19.49
N GLU A 185 -15.40 10.34 -19.99
CA GLU A 185 -16.66 11.01 -20.33
C GLU A 185 -17.73 10.77 -19.27
N HIS A 186 -17.59 9.68 -18.47
CA HIS A 186 -18.56 9.31 -17.46
C HIS A 186 -17.86 8.74 -16.20
N ILE A 187 -18.40 9.08 -15.03
CA ILE A 187 -17.89 8.58 -13.74
C ILE A 187 -19.01 7.81 -13.04
N GLU A 188 -18.75 6.58 -12.70
CA GLU A 188 -19.57 5.77 -11.83
C GLU A 188 -18.92 5.68 -10.45
N LEU A 189 -19.48 6.38 -9.51
CA LEU A 189 -19.06 6.38 -8.11
C LEU A 189 -20.06 5.62 -7.27
N ARG A 190 -19.62 4.58 -6.60
CA ARG A 190 -20.37 3.87 -5.56
C ARG A 190 -19.51 3.72 -4.32
N ASN A 191 -20.15 3.86 -3.18
CA ASN A 191 -19.56 3.56 -1.89
C ASN A 191 -20.38 2.46 -1.19
N GLU A 192 -19.93 2.03 -0.04
CA GLU A 192 -20.56 0.96 0.73
C GLU A 192 -22.00 1.31 1.15
N ASN A 193 -22.33 2.60 1.29
CA ASN A 193 -23.66 3.09 1.66
C ASN A 193 -24.58 3.33 0.45
N SER A 194 -24.09 3.15 -0.77
CA SER A 194 -24.93 3.30 -1.97
C SER A 194 -26.06 2.30 -1.96
N PRO A 195 -27.34 2.70 -2.21
CA PRO A 195 -28.49 1.82 -2.04
C PRO A 195 -28.42 0.52 -2.86
N ASP A 196 -27.83 0.57 -4.06
CA ASP A 196 -27.64 -0.56 -4.96
C ASP A 196 -26.43 -1.44 -4.60
N VAL A 197 -25.55 -0.97 -3.72
CA VAL A 197 -24.34 -1.68 -3.24
C VAL A 197 -24.57 -2.25 -1.83
N LYS A 198 -25.24 -1.53 -0.96
CA LYS A 198 -25.45 -1.89 0.46
C LYS A 198 -25.90 -3.35 0.68
N PRO A 199 -26.80 -3.95 -0.12
CA PRO A 199 -27.20 -5.36 0.06
C PRO A 199 -26.06 -6.37 -0.17
N TYR A 200 -24.95 -5.96 -0.77
CA TYR A 200 -23.81 -6.82 -1.10
C TYR A 200 -22.56 -6.50 -0.28
N VAL A 201 -22.64 -5.48 0.57
CA VAL A 201 -21.56 -5.13 1.52
C VAL A 201 -21.83 -5.91 2.79
N GLN A 202 -20.79 -6.51 3.31
CA GLN A 202 -20.83 -7.13 4.62
C GLN A 202 -20.36 -6.11 5.65
N ASP A 203 -21.02 -6.08 6.79
CA ASP A 203 -20.63 -5.22 7.90
C ASP A 203 -19.24 -5.61 8.40
N ILE A 204 -18.35 -4.64 8.44
CA ILE A 204 -17.03 -4.78 9.04
C ILE A 204 -17.11 -4.14 10.42
N GLU A 205 -16.93 -4.93 11.43
CA GLU A 205 -16.81 -4.44 12.80
C GLU A 205 -15.39 -3.87 13.00
N ILE A 206 -15.30 -2.58 13.32
CA ILE A 206 -14.01 -1.92 13.55
C ILE A 206 -13.90 -1.59 15.02
N SER A 207 -12.95 -2.24 15.67
CA SER A 207 -12.64 -2.04 17.07
C SER A 207 -11.29 -1.33 17.22
N TRP A 208 -11.29 -0.32 18.09
CA TRP A 208 -10.10 0.43 18.46
C TRP A 208 -9.67 -0.01 19.84
N ILE A 209 -8.44 -0.50 19.95
CA ILE A 209 -7.90 -0.93 21.25
C ILE A 209 -6.72 -0.03 21.59
N THR A 210 -6.90 0.75 22.66
CA THR A 210 -5.89 1.65 23.17
C THR A 210 -5.02 0.94 24.22
N VAL A 211 -3.74 1.24 24.21
CA VAL A 211 -2.76 0.79 25.19
C VAL A 211 -2.01 1.98 25.77
N LYS A 212 -1.65 1.90 27.05
CA LYS A 212 -0.85 2.92 27.73
C LYS A 212 0.62 2.53 27.72
N LEU A 213 1.48 3.50 27.41
CA LEU A 213 2.92 3.28 27.52
C LEU A 213 3.32 3.17 29.01
N PRO A 214 4.22 2.23 29.37
CA PRO A 214 4.79 2.15 30.70
C PRO A 214 5.54 3.44 31.10
N ASP A 215 5.69 3.69 32.40
CA ASP A 215 6.34 4.90 32.92
C ASP A 215 7.79 5.03 32.43
N GLU A 216 8.49 3.90 32.30
CA GLU A 216 9.85 3.84 31.79
C GLU A 216 9.95 4.32 30.33
N PHE A 217 8.95 3.99 29.49
CA PHE A 217 8.84 4.52 28.12
C PHE A 217 8.58 6.01 28.14
N LEU A 218 7.73 6.49 29.05
CA LEU A 218 7.43 7.92 29.20
C LEU A 218 8.67 8.72 29.63
N GLU A 219 9.57 8.15 30.44
CA GLU A 219 10.83 8.79 30.80
C GLU A 219 11.75 8.94 29.59
N ILE A 220 11.94 7.86 28.81
CA ILE A 220 12.72 7.93 27.56
C ILE A 220 12.09 8.91 26.56
N LYS A 221 10.76 8.90 26.43
CA LYS A 221 10.01 9.84 25.58
C LYS A 221 10.31 11.29 25.94
N LYS A 222 10.21 11.65 27.23
CA LYS A 222 10.51 13.01 27.72
C LYS A 222 11.92 13.44 27.36
N LEU A 223 12.91 12.55 27.49
CA LEU A 223 14.30 12.85 27.14
C LEU A 223 14.46 13.09 25.63
N LEU A 224 13.83 12.27 24.80
CA LEU A 224 13.83 12.42 23.33
C LEU A 224 13.14 13.73 22.91
N GLU A 225 11.99 14.04 23.51
CA GLU A 225 11.25 15.28 23.25
C GLU A 225 12.07 16.52 23.64
N PHE A 226 12.75 16.47 24.79
CA PHE A 226 13.63 17.54 25.22
C PHE A 226 14.77 17.79 24.22
N LEU A 227 15.43 16.72 23.76
CA LEU A 227 16.50 16.83 22.76
C LEU A 227 15.98 17.34 21.42
N LEU A 228 14.84 16.84 20.97
CA LEU A 228 14.19 17.27 19.74
C LEU A 228 13.83 18.77 19.79
N LYS A 229 13.21 19.19 20.90
CA LYS A 229 12.83 20.59 21.12
C LYS A 229 14.04 21.52 21.10
N LYS A 230 15.18 21.12 21.68
CA LYS A 230 16.45 21.87 21.62
C LYS A 230 16.89 22.13 20.18
N GLU A 231 16.90 21.07 19.34
CA GLU A 231 17.33 21.21 17.93
C GLU A 231 16.33 22.02 17.10
N ILE A 232 15.03 21.90 17.37
CA ILE A 232 14.00 22.70 16.72
C ILE A 232 14.10 24.18 17.12
N THR A 233 14.40 24.48 18.40
CA THR A 233 14.61 25.84 18.85
C THR A 233 15.75 26.49 18.08
N ASN A 234 16.88 25.82 17.89
CA ASN A 234 17.99 26.33 17.09
C ASN A 234 17.55 26.68 15.64
N LEU A 235 16.69 25.87 15.03
CA LEU A 235 16.15 26.15 13.69
C LEU A 235 15.15 27.32 13.69
N LYS A 236 14.38 27.48 14.76
CA LYS A 236 13.42 28.55 14.93
C LYS A 236 14.14 29.91 15.12
N ASP A 237 15.16 29.95 15.95
CA ASP A 237 15.95 31.18 16.24
C ASP A 237 16.63 31.68 14.95
N LEU A 238 16.93 30.80 14.01
CA LEU A 238 17.46 31.14 12.70
C LEU A 238 16.38 31.39 11.62
N GLY A 239 15.09 31.35 12.00
CA GLY A 239 13.96 31.64 11.11
C GLY A 239 13.59 30.56 10.11
N PHE A 240 14.08 29.31 10.26
CA PHE A 240 13.78 28.22 9.33
C PHE A 240 12.46 27.50 9.62
N VAL A 241 11.96 27.57 10.85
CA VAL A 241 10.65 27.08 11.28
C VAL A 241 9.93 28.15 12.10
N SER A 242 8.61 28.19 12.03
CA SER A 242 7.79 29.20 12.71
C SER A 242 7.38 28.82 14.14
N SER A 243 7.31 27.51 14.43
CA SER A 243 6.86 26.95 15.70
C SER A 243 7.85 25.94 16.25
N GLN A 244 7.71 25.58 17.53
CA GLN A 244 8.37 24.41 18.13
C GLN A 244 7.60 23.12 17.87
N GLU A 245 6.32 23.20 17.54
CA GLU A 245 5.51 22.07 17.09
C GLU A 245 5.59 21.98 15.57
N VAL A 246 6.49 21.14 15.09
CA VAL A 246 6.75 20.96 13.66
C VAL A 246 6.58 19.51 13.25
N THR A 247 6.05 19.32 12.07
CA THR A 247 5.92 18.00 11.46
C THR A 247 7.26 17.53 10.87
N LYS A 248 7.41 16.23 10.71
CA LYS A 248 8.58 15.64 10.03
C LYS A 248 8.82 16.24 8.64
N LYS A 249 7.73 16.53 7.91
CA LYS A 249 7.77 17.12 6.57
C LYS A 249 8.32 18.54 6.59
N GLU A 250 7.94 19.34 7.58
CA GLU A 250 8.45 20.69 7.76
C GLU A 250 9.94 20.68 8.07
N ILE A 251 10.39 19.82 8.99
CA ILE A 251 11.83 19.69 9.31
C ILE A 251 12.62 19.24 8.05
N LEU A 252 12.11 18.31 7.26
CA LEU A 252 12.74 17.90 6.00
C LEU A 252 12.81 19.05 4.99
N GLY A 253 11.76 19.86 4.91
CA GLY A 253 11.69 21.01 3.99
C GLY A 253 12.70 22.13 4.33
N THR A 254 13.17 22.22 5.58
CA THR A 254 14.16 23.27 5.97
C THR A 254 15.50 23.10 5.28
N VAL A 255 15.90 21.87 4.90
CA VAL A 255 17.17 21.61 4.20
C VAL A 255 17.33 22.50 2.97
N ILE A 256 16.27 22.61 2.15
CA ILE A 256 16.30 23.41 0.92
C ILE A 256 16.49 24.89 1.26
N LYS A 257 15.73 25.37 2.26
CA LYS A 257 15.81 26.77 2.71
C LYS A 257 17.21 27.11 3.25
N ILE A 258 17.78 26.22 4.08
CA ILE A 258 19.12 26.40 4.65
C ILE A 258 20.20 26.40 3.55
N ASN A 259 20.14 25.44 2.60
CA ASN A 259 21.09 25.37 1.51
C ASN A 259 21.05 26.60 0.59
N ASN A 260 19.85 27.13 0.32
CA ASN A 260 19.73 28.37 -0.45
C ASN A 260 20.35 29.54 0.32
N LYS A 261 20.10 29.63 1.63
CA LYS A 261 20.70 30.70 2.47
C LYS A 261 22.23 30.63 2.51
N ILE A 262 22.82 29.42 2.57
CA ILE A 262 24.28 29.24 2.50
C ILE A 262 24.88 29.77 1.20
N LYS A 263 24.14 29.74 0.08
CA LYS A 263 24.60 30.28 -1.20
C LYS A 263 24.56 31.80 -1.27
N GLU A 264 23.64 32.43 -0.53
CA GLU A 264 23.41 33.88 -0.55
C GLU A 264 24.34 34.65 0.39
N VAL A 265 24.81 34.01 1.49
CA VAL A 265 25.56 34.70 2.54
C VAL A 265 27.09 34.71 2.32
N PRO A 266 27.83 35.71 2.83
CA PRO A 266 29.28 35.74 2.83
C PRO A 266 29.89 34.52 3.55
N ILE A 267 31.16 34.21 3.22
CA ILE A 267 31.87 33.03 3.77
C ILE A 267 31.93 33.07 5.32
N GLN A 268 32.10 34.24 5.89
CA GLN A 268 32.19 34.42 7.34
C GLN A 268 30.91 34.01 8.08
N GLU A 269 29.74 34.14 7.47
CA GLU A 269 28.43 33.81 8.05
C GLU A 269 28.00 32.38 7.82
N LYS A 270 28.61 31.66 6.88
CA LYS A 270 28.22 30.27 6.49
C LYS A 270 28.27 29.30 7.66
N SER A 271 29.16 29.52 8.64
CA SER A 271 29.31 28.61 9.79
C SER A 271 28.02 28.46 10.61
N VAL A 272 27.23 29.53 10.74
CA VAL A 272 25.91 29.50 11.41
C VAL A 272 24.94 28.60 10.71
N TYR A 273 24.87 28.69 9.38
CA TYR A 273 23.96 27.89 8.56
C TYR A 273 24.40 26.42 8.42
N TYR A 274 25.70 26.13 8.46
CA TYR A 274 26.18 24.77 8.64
C TYR A 274 25.79 24.20 10.01
N GLY A 275 25.74 25.01 11.06
CA GLY A 275 25.15 24.67 12.34
C GLY A 275 23.68 24.33 12.24
N ALA A 276 22.91 25.11 11.48
CA ALA A 276 21.49 24.83 11.21
C ALA A 276 21.29 23.49 10.47
N LEU A 277 22.11 23.15 9.48
CA LEU A 277 22.06 21.83 8.82
C LEU A 277 22.33 20.68 9.79
N LYS A 278 23.26 20.86 10.75
CA LYS A 278 23.51 19.86 11.80
C LYS A 278 22.30 19.69 12.71
N SER A 279 21.70 20.80 13.19
CA SER A 279 20.49 20.77 14.01
C SER A 279 19.34 20.10 13.27
N GLN A 280 19.15 20.40 11.99
CA GLN A 280 18.14 19.75 11.16
C GLN A 280 18.38 18.23 11.06
N ALA A 281 19.63 17.81 10.78
CA ALA A 281 19.97 16.39 10.68
C ALA A 281 19.80 15.64 12.03
N LYS A 282 20.10 16.28 13.17
CA LYS A 282 19.84 15.74 14.51
C LYS A 282 18.33 15.68 14.80
N ALA A 283 17.58 16.75 14.47
CA ALA A 283 16.15 16.81 14.68
C ALA A 283 15.40 15.69 13.95
N ILE A 284 15.75 15.39 12.69
CA ILE A 284 15.15 14.26 11.93
C ILE A 284 15.45 12.92 12.60
N LYS A 285 16.68 12.73 13.11
CA LYS A 285 17.05 11.49 13.79
C LYS A 285 16.30 11.31 15.11
N LEU A 286 16.20 12.38 15.91
CA LEU A 286 15.46 12.37 17.17
C LEU A 286 13.97 12.18 16.95
N TYR A 287 13.40 12.84 15.92
CA TYR A 287 12.02 12.64 15.53
C TYR A 287 11.73 11.18 15.20
N HIS A 288 12.61 10.55 14.43
CA HIS A 288 12.44 9.14 14.07
C HIS A 288 12.66 8.21 15.27
N ALA A 289 13.61 8.50 16.16
CA ALA A 289 13.80 7.75 17.41
C ALA A 289 12.53 7.78 18.28
N LEU A 290 11.93 8.97 18.41
CA LEU A 290 10.69 9.17 19.13
C LEU A 290 9.52 8.41 18.50
N GLU A 291 9.38 8.48 17.18
CA GLU A 291 8.39 7.71 16.40
C GLU A 291 8.53 6.20 16.65
N LEU A 292 9.75 5.66 16.62
CA LEU A 292 10.01 4.25 16.88
C LEU A 292 9.67 3.84 18.33
N LEU A 293 10.02 4.66 19.31
CA LEU A 293 9.66 4.38 20.70
C LEU A 293 8.14 4.31 20.88
N GLU A 294 7.43 5.30 20.36
CA GLU A 294 5.98 5.45 20.53
C GLU A 294 5.16 4.41 19.80
N THR A 295 5.62 3.94 18.65
CA THR A 295 4.82 3.08 17.77
C THR A 295 5.32 1.64 17.69
N GLN A 296 6.65 1.41 17.89
CA GLN A 296 7.31 0.13 17.66
C GLN A 296 7.97 -0.47 18.92
N GLY A 297 8.35 0.36 19.87
CA GLY A 297 8.94 -0.03 21.15
C GLY A 297 10.48 -0.03 21.23
N ILE A 298 10.96 -0.56 22.34
CA ILE A 298 12.36 -0.45 22.79
C ILE A 298 13.34 -1.11 21.83
N SER A 299 13.09 -2.34 21.40
CA SER A 299 14.04 -3.05 20.53
C SER A 299 14.21 -2.37 19.17
N SER A 300 13.16 -1.71 18.65
CA SER A 300 13.25 -0.91 17.40
C SER A 300 14.09 0.34 17.62
N LEU A 301 13.96 0.99 18.77
CA LEU A 301 14.78 2.13 19.16
C LEU A 301 16.26 1.73 19.28
N ILE A 302 16.57 0.62 19.96
CA ILE A 302 17.94 0.07 20.09
C ILE A 302 18.52 -0.23 18.72
N SER A 303 17.78 -0.96 17.87
CA SER A 303 18.20 -1.28 16.51
C SER A 303 18.51 -0.03 15.69
N TYR A 304 17.73 1.03 15.87
CA TYR A 304 17.95 2.31 15.20
C TYR A 304 19.25 2.99 15.69
N PHE A 305 19.49 3.07 16.99
CA PHE A 305 20.74 3.62 17.51
C PHE A 305 21.97 2.82 17.07
N LYS A 306 21.85 1.48 17.01
CA LYS A 306 22.91 0.62 16.49
C LYS A 306 23.20 0.92 15.01
N LYS A 307 22.17 0.99 14.15
CA LYS A 307 22.30 1.37 12.74
C LYS A 307 22.90 2.78 12.59
N MET A 308 22.55 3.72 13.47
CA MET A 308 23.10 5.07 13.48
C MET A 308 24.59 5.09 13.83
N ARG A 309 25.04 4.24 14.75
CA ARG A 309 26.45 4.05 15.13
C ARG A 309 27.26 3.48 13.96
N ASP A 310 26.71 2.45 13.30
CA ASP A 310 27.38 1.80 12.16
C ASP A 310 27.51 2.73 10.95
N GLY A 311 26.55 3.65 10.76
CA GLY A 311 26.49 4.57 9.62
C GLY A 311 27.50 5.72 9.65
N LYS A 312 28.16 5.98 10.78
CA LYS A 312 29.29 6.91 10.99
C LYS A 312 29.10 8.33 10.42
N SER A 313 27.85 8.81 10.25
CA SER A 313 27.64 10.20 9.85
C SER A 313 28.04 11.17 10.98
N ARG A 314 28.56 12.34 10.63
CA ARG A 314 29.05 13.33 11.60
C ARG A 314 27.97 13.73 12.63
N SER A 315 26.74 13.98 12.14
CA SER A 315 25.60 14.26 13.03
C SER A 315 25.17 13.07 13.90
N SER A 316 25.39 11.82 13.45
CA SER A 316 25.14 10.63 14.26
C SER A 316 26.16 10.51 15.39
N ILE A 317 27.44 10.71 15.07
CA ILE A 317 28.52 10.63 16.07
C ILE A 317 28.30 11.68 17.15
N GLU A 318 28.04 12.92 16.75
CA GLU A 318 27.77 14.02 17.69
C GLU A 318 26.52 13.74 18.56
N LEU A 319 25.43 13.23 17.96
CA LEU A 319 24.20 12.91 18.68
C LEU A 319 24.42 11.78 19.70
N LEU A 320 25.10 10.72 19.29
CA LEU A 320 25.37 9.56 20.14
C LEU A 320 26.32 9.86 21.29
N SER A 321 27.13 10.93 21.20
CA SER A 321 28.03 11.40 22.28
C SER A 321 27.31 12.29 23.30
N GLU A 322 26.07 12.72 23.06
CA GLU A 322 25.32 13.53 24.03
C GLU A 322 24.91 12.71 25.26
N LYS A 323 25.14 13.24 26.47
CA LYS A 323 24.85 12.53 27.76
C LYS A 323 23.43 11.98 27.83
N ASN A 324 22.45 12.76 27.38
CA ASN A 324 21.05 12.34 27.41
C ASN A 324 20.78 11.22 26.42
N VAL A 325 21.44 11.17 25.26
CA VAL A 325 21.30 10.06 24.30
C VAL A 325 21.95 8.79 24.85
N MET A 326 23.12 8.91 25.50
CA MET A 326 23.73 7.75 26.18
C MET A 326 22.84 7.24 27.30
N LYS A 327 22.23 8.13 28.12
CA LYS A 327 21.24 7.73 29.13
C LYS A 327 20.07 7.00 28.53
N ILE A 328 19.49 7.49 27.43
CA ILE A 328 18.39 6.84 26.68
C ILE A 328 18.80 5.43 26.23
N ILE A 329 19.99 5.28 25.65
CA ILE A 329 20.48 3.97 25.18
C ILE A 329 20.61 3.00 26.37
N THR A 330 21.21 3.42 27.47
CA THR A 330 21.35 2.59 28.66
C THR A 330 19.98 2.18 29.23
N MET A 331 19.04 3.12 29.32
CA MET A 331 17.68 2.81 29.79
C MET A 331 16.99 1.81 28.86
N ALA A 332 17.09 2.03 27.54
CA ALA A 332 16.52 1.13 26.55
C ALA A 332 17.13 -0.27 26.61
N ASP A 333 18.45 -0.40 26.75
CA ASP A 333 19.13 -1.67 26.89
C ASP A 333 18.69 -2.42 28.17
N ASN A 334 18.54 -1.71 29.31
CA ASN A 334 18.04 -2.28 30.56
C ASN A 334 16.60 -2.84 30.40
N LEU A 335 15.70 -2.07 29.78
CA LEU A 335 14.32 -2.49 29.53
C LEU A 335 14.27 -3.72 28.62
N ASN A 336 15.10 -3.72 27.59
CA ASN A 336 15.20 -4.87 26.68
C ASN A 336 15.71 -6.14 27.39
N GLN A 337 16.70 -6.02 28.30
CA GLN A 337 17.18 -7.14 29.12
C GLN A 337 16.11 -7.66 30.08
N GLN A 338 15.25 -6.80 30.59
CA GLN A 338 14.10 -7.15 31.41
C GLN A 338 12.93 -7.73 30.62
N GLY A 339 13.02 -7.77 29.28
CA GLY A 339 11.95 -8.23 28.40
C GLY A 339 10.75 -7.28 28.32
N ILE A 340 10.92 -6.01 28.74
CA ILE A 340 9.88 -5.00 28.68
C ILE A 340 9.80 -4.45 27.25
N GLU A 341 8.68 -4.71 26.59
CA GLU A 341 8.43 -4.32 25.22
C GLU A 341 7.18 -3.44 25.09
N HIS A 342 6.92 -3.00 23.86
CA HIS A 342 5.75 -2.15 23.59
C HIS A 342 4.45 -2.85 23.97
N PRO A 343 3.54 -2.24 24.73
CA PRO A 343 2.31 -2.87 25.23
C PRO A 343 1.37 -3.37 24.13
N LYS A 344 1.46 -2.84 22.93
CA LYS A 344 0.73 -3.38 21.75
C LYS A 344 1.11 -4.84 21.48
N LEU A 345 2.35 -5.25 21.74
CA LEU A 345 2.79 -6.61 21.47
C LEU A 345 2.10 -7.61 22.39
N SER A 346 2.02 -7.27 23.70
CA SER A 346 1.28 -8.08 24.69
C SER A 346 -0.22 -8.13 24.36
N LYS A 347 -0.79 -6.99 23.91
CA LYS A 347 -2.20 -6.95 23.52
C LYS A 347 -2.46 -7.74 22.23
N LEU A 348 -1.56 -7.68 21.26
CA LEU A 348 -1.63 -8.52 20.07
C LEU A 348 -1.55 -10.01 20.41
N TYR A 349 -0.64 -10.39 21.33
CA TYR A 349 -0.50 -11.76 21.82
C TYR A 349 -1.82 -12.27 22.41
N GLU A 350 -2.48 -11.48 23.27
CA GLU A 350 -3.81 -11.79 23.85
C GLU A 350 -4.86 -11.99 22.77
N ILE A 351 -4.98 -11.05 21.82
CA ILE A 351 -5.94 -11.11 20.71
C ILE A 351 -5.73 -12.41 19.90
N VAL A 352 -4.52 -12.64 19.43
CA VAL A 352 -4.22 -13.81 18.59
C VAL A 352 -4.46 -15.11 19.34
N THR A 353 -4.11 -15.18 20.63
CA THR A 353 -4.37 -16.36 21.48
C THR A 353 -5.86 -16.68 21.55
N ASN A 354 -6.71 -15.69 21.74
CA ASN A 354 -8.15 -15.88 21.87
C ASN A 354 -8.79 -16.28 20.53
N GLU A 355 -8.42 -15.60 19.45
CA GLU A 355 -9.03 -15.78 18.14
C GLU A 355 -8.60 -17.09 17.46
N VAL A 356 -7.33 -17.51 17.62
CA VAL A 356 -6.86 -18.80 17.08
C VAL A 356 -7.49 -19.98 17.80
N LYS A 357 -7.77 -19.88 19.12
CA LYS A 357 -8.49 -20.90 19.87
C LYS A 357 -9.89 -21.19 19.34
N VAL A 358 -10.56 -20.19 18.79
CA VAL A 358 -11.89 -20.34 18.16
C VAL A 358 -11.81 -20.65 16.66
N GLY A 359 -10.61 -20.93 16.14
CA GLY A 359 -10.38 -21.39 14.78
C GLY A 359 -10.34 -20.29 13.72
N LYS A 360 -10.20 -19.02 14.10
CA LYS A 360 -10.11 -17.90 13.16
C LYS A 360 -8.74 -17.81 12.50
N ASN A 361 -8.73 -17.38 11.23
CA ASN A 361 -7.54 -17.00 10.48
C ASN A 361 -7.35 -15.48 10.53
N LEU A 362 -6.12 -15.04 10.78
CA LEU A 362 -5.81 -13.63 11.01
C LEU A 362 -4.71 -13.10 10.08
N ILE A 363 -4.82 -11.81 9.75
CA ILE A 363 -3.69 -11.06 9.18
C ILE A 363 -3.34 -9.91 10.12
N VAL A 364 -2.07 -9.82 10.47
CA VAL A 364 -1.51 -8.71 11.25
C VAL A 364 -0.69 -7.82 10.32
N PHE A 365 -1.07 -6.56 10.18
CA PHE A 365 -0.31 -5.59 9.41
C PHE A 365 0.58 -4.75 10.31
N SER A 366 1.85 -4.59 9.91
CA SER A 366 2.77 -3.63 10.51
C SER A 366 3.51 -2.85 9.42
N HIS A 367 3.77 -1.57 9.67
CA HIS A 367 4.47 -0.70 8.73
C HIS A 367 5.95 -1.02 8.62
N TYR A 368 6.57 -1.51 9.69
CA TYR A 368 8.01 -1.74 9.77
C TYR A 368 8.36 -3.23 9.66
N ARG A 369 9.34 -3.55 8.80
CA ARG A 369 9.82 -4.93 8.61
C ARG A 369 10.43 -5.53 9.88
N ASP A 370 11.19 -4.73 10.63
CA ASP A 370 11.84 -5.18 11.87
C ASP A 370 10.77 -5.60 12.91
N THR A 371 9.64 -4.89 12.94
CA THR A 371 8.49 -5.22 13.79
C THR A 371 7.80 -6.50 13.35
N THR A 372 7.68 -6.77 12.05
CA THR A 372 7.08 -8.04 11.60
C THR A 372 7.87 -9.25 12.05
N ILE A 373 9.20 -9.17 12.08
CA ILE A 373 10.07 -10.26 12.61
C ILE A 373 9.75 -10.52 14.09
N ARG A 374 9.66 -9.44 14.87
CA ARG A 374 9.37 -9.55 16.28
C ARG A 374 7.98 -10.11 16.56
N ILE A 375 6.97 -9.59 15.89
CA ILE A 375 5.60 -10.10 16.01
C ILE A 375 5.57 -11.60 15.71
N VAL A 376 6.20 -12.05 14.62
CA VAL A 376 6.29 -13.49 14.31
C VAL A 376 6.95 -14.29 15.43
N ASN A 377 8.06 -13.80 15.97
CA ASN A 377 8.78 -14.49 17.04
C ASN A 377 7.95 -14.59 18.32
N GLU A 378 7.18 -13.58 18.67
CA GLU A 378 6.29 -13.61 19.82
C GLU A 378 5.08 -14.52 19.59
N LEU A 379 4.45 -14.43 18.42
CA LEU A 379 3.27 -15.25 18.11
C LEU A 379 3.60 -16.74 17.96
N LYS A 380 4.83 -17.10 17.57
CA LYS A 380 5.29 -18.50 17.54
C LYS A 380 5.30 -19.17 18.91
N LYS A 381 5.29 -18.41 20.01
CA LYS A 381 5.23 -18.94 21.39
C LYS A 381 3.83 -19.38 21.80
N ILE A 382 2.80 -19.04 21.01
CA ILE A 382 1.39 -19.35 21.30
C ILE A 382 1.09 -20.75 20.77
N ASP A 383 0.59 -21.61 21.63
CA ASP A 383 0.15 -22.95 21.21
C ASP A 383 -0.98 -22.89 20.18
N GLY A 384 -0.88 -23.71 19.14
CA GLY A 384 -1.83 -23.74 18.03
C GLY A 384 -1.65 -22.63 16.98
N VAL A 385 -0.77 -21.65 17.19
CA VAL A 385 -0.46 -20.61 16.20
C VAL A 385 0.60 -21.08 15.21
N ARG A 386 0.22 -21.07 13.93
CA ARG A 386 1.11 -21.33 12.79
C ARG A 386 1.23 -20.02 12.01
N VAL A 387 2.26 -19.26 12.38
CA VAL A 387 2.46 -17.89 11.85
C VAL A 387 3.56 -17.86 10.80
N GLU A 388 3.32 -17.10 9.72
CA GLU A 388 4.33 -16.83 8.70
C GLU A 388 4.43 -15.33 8.41
N ARG A 389 5.64 -14.92 8.00
CA ARG A 389 5.96 -13.53 7.66
C ARG A 389 5.78 -13.27 6.17
N PHE A 390 5.15 -12.14 5.83
CA PHE A 390 4.89 -11.74 4.46
C PHE A 390 5.37 -10.31 4.18
N VAL A 391 6.43 -10.15 3.39
CA VAL A 391 7.07 -8.85 3.09
C VAL A 391 7.35 -8.68 1.61
N GLY A 392 7.67 -7.44 1.20
CA GLY A 392 8.01 -7.13 -0.19
C GLY A 392 9.36 -7.68 -0.65
N GLN A 393 9.60 -7.59 -1.97
CA GLN A 393 10.79 -8.14 -2.64
C GLN A 393 12.08 -7.38 -2.34
N ALA A 394 12.00 -6.08 -2.02
CA ALA A 394 13.18 -5.26 -1.78
C ALA A 394 13.99 -5.81 -0.59
N SER A 395 15.25 -6.13 -0.80
CA SER A 395 16.17 -6.54 0.27
C SER A 395 16.72 -5.32 1.01
N LYS A 396 16.91 -5.47 2.32
CA LYS A 396 17.61 -4.52 3.18
C LYS A 396 18.77 -5.23 3.87
N LYS A 397 19.78 -4.48 4.34
CA LYS A 397 20.91 -5.05 5.09
C LYS A 397 20.38 -5.82 6.31
N GLY A 398 20.57 -7.14 6.31
CA GLY A 398 20.12 -8.03 7.38
C GLY A 398 18.65 -8.52 7.27
N ASP A 399 17.93 -8.19 6.19
CA ASP A 399 16.56 -8.65 5.94
C ASP A 399 16.33 -8.86 4.43
N GLU A 400 16.36 -10.11 3.99
CA GLU A 400 16.07 -10.46 2.61
C GLU A 400 14.59 -10.31 2.31
N GLY A 401 14.27 -9.69 1.17
CA GLY A 401 12.90 -9.63 0.66
C GLY A 401 12.41 -10.99 0.18
N LEU A 402 11.11 -11.15 0.09
CA LEU A 402 10.50 -12.35 -0.46
C LEU A 402 10.39 -12.25 -1.97
N SER A 403 10.95 -13.22 -2.70
CA SER A 403 10.72 -13.32 -4.15
C SER A 403 9.24 -13.54 -4.46
N GLN A 404 8.79 -13.16 -5.66
CA GLN A 404 7.39 -13.38 -6.09
C GLN A 404 6.95 -14.84 -5.95
N LYS A 405 7.85 -15.79 -6.23
CA LYS A 405 7.59 -17.22 -6.07
C LYS A 405 7.30 -17.59 -4.63
N LYS A 406 8.15 -17.13 -3.71
CA LYS A 406 7.94 -17.36 -2.24
C LYS A 406 6.66 -16.67 -1.74
N GLN A 407 6.35 -15.47 -2.23
CA GLN A 407 5.11 -14.78 -1.85
C GLN A 407 3.87 -15.59 -2.28
N LYS A 408 3.85 -16.15 -3.50
CA LYS A 408 2.76 -17.02 -3.96
C LYS A 408 2.66 -18.28 -3.12
N GLU A 409 3.78 -18.95 -2.86
CA GLU A 409 3.84 -20.16 -2.04
C GLU A 409 3.27 -19.93 -0.63
N ILE A 410 3.65 -18.83 0.03
CA ILE A 410 3.12 -18.48 1.36
C ILE A 410 1.60 -18.26 1.31
N ILE A 411 1.10 -17.57 0.28
CA ILE A 411 -0.35 -17.34 0.12
C ILE A 411 -1.10 -18.67 -0.10
N GLU A 412 -0.56 -19.58 -0.92
CA GLU A 412 -1.16 -20.90 -1.15
C GLU A 412 -1.20 -21.73 0.13
N LYS A 413 -0.10 -21.74 0.91
CA LYS A 413 -0.03 -22.42 2.20
C LYS A 413 -0.98 -21.80 3.24
N PHE A 414 -1.16 -20.50 3.22
CA PHE A 414 -2.16 -19.84 4.06
C PHE A 414 -3.60 -20.21 3.64
N ARG A 415 -3.87 -20.31 2.32
CA ARG A 415 -5.18 -20.79 1.82
C ARG A 415 -5.48 -22.23 2.18
N SER A 416 -4.48 -23.09 2.17
CA SER A 416 -4.62 -24.50 2.55
C SER A 416 -4.73 -24.72 4.07
N GLY A 417 -4.56 -23.66 4.89
CA GLY A 417 -4.61 -23.73 6.34
C GLY A 417 -3.30 -24.25 6.99
N GLU A 418 -2.19 -24.30 6.23
CA GLU A 418 -0.88 -24.63 6.80
C GLU A 418 -0.45 -23.54 7.80
N PHE A 419 -0.78 -22.26 7.50
CA PHE A 419 -0.68 -21.14 8.42
C PHE A 419 -2.07 -20.63 8.79
N ASN A 420 -2.26 -20.16 10.03
CA ASN A 420 -3.48 -19.52 10.49
C ASN A 420 -3.28 -18.03 10.84
N VAL A 421 -2.04 -17.58 10.92
CA VAL A 421 -1.70 -16.17 11.11
C VAL A 421 -0.67 -15.72 10.08
N LEU A 422 -0.95 -14.62 9.40
CA LEU A 422 -0.02 -13.99 8.46
C LEU A 422 0.40 -12.62 9.01
N VAL A 423 1.70 -12.38 9.17
CA VAL A 423 2.23 -11.07 9.59
C VAL A 423 2.82 -10.36 8.38
N ALA A 424 2.20 -9.26 7.95
CA ALA A 424 2.46 -8.64 6.67
C ALA A 424 2.86 -7.16 6.78
N THR A 425 3.66 -6.71 5.80
CA THR A 425 3.83 -5.27 5.55
C THR A 425 2.87 -4.80 4.46
N SER A 426 2.88 -3.49 4.16
CA SER A 426 2.02 -2.85 3.15
C SER A 426 2.06 -3.50 1.74
N VAL A 427 3.08 -4.29 1.42
CA VAL A 427 3.13 -5.05 0.15
C VAL A 427 1.97 -6.04 0.01
N ALA A 428 1.44 -6.52 1.13
CA ALA A 428 0.26 -7.37 1.13
C ALA A 428 -1.05 -6.58 0.85
N GLU A 429 -1.00 -5.27 0.86
CA GLU A 429 -2.16 -4.40 0.60
C GLU A 429 -2.44 -4.25 -0.89
N GLU A 430 -1.38 -4.21 -1.72
CA GLU A 430 -1.47 -3.95 -3.15
C GLU A 430 -1.06 -5.17 -3.99
N GLY A 431 -1.91 -5.60 -4.87
CA GLY A 431 -1.54 -6.45 -6.00
C GLY A 431 -1.39 -7.95 -5.76
N LEU A 432 -1.68 -8.45 -4.56
CA LEU A 432 -1.72 -9.88 -4.28
C LEU A 432 -3.12 -10.30 -3.83
N ASP A 433 -3.59 -11.41 -4.36
CA ASP A 433 -4.86 -12.02 -3.96
C ASP A 433 -4.67 -12.78 -2.64
N ILE A 434 -4.60 -12.01 -1.53
CA ILE A 434 -4.58 -12.57 -0.20
C ILE A 434 -5.93 -13.17 0.11
N PRO A 435 -5.97 -14.40 0.65
CA PRO A 435 -7.22 -15.06 1.02
C PRO A 435 -8.07 -14.23 1.98
N GLU A 436 -9.34 -14.54 1.99
CA GLU A 436 -10.27 -14.03 3.00
C GLU A 436 -9.83 -14.51 4.39
N VAL A 437 -9.93 -13.61 5.37
CA VAL A 437 -9.61 -13.88 6.76
C VAL A 437 -10.75 -13.42 7.65
N ASP A 438 -10.85 -14.02 8.82
CA ASP A 438 -11.89 -13.70 9.79
C ASP A 438 -11.59 -12.38 10.51
N MET A 439 -10.30 -12.07 10.70
CA MET A 439 -9.87 -10.85 11.40
C MET A 439 -8.61 -10.24 10.78
N VAL A 440 -8.58 -8.90 10.77
CA VAL A 440 -7.37 -8.10 10.48
C VAL A 440 -6.98 -7.30 11.70
N VAL A 441 -5.71 -7.36 12.09
CA VAL A 441 -5.16 -6.51 13.15
C VAL A 441 -4.18 -5.52 12.54
N LEU A 442 -4.43 -4.22 12.72
CA LEU A 442 -3.49 -3.16 12.37
C LEU A 442 -2.65 -2.85 13.61
N PHE A 443 -1.38 -3.22 13.58
CA PHE A 443 -0.45 -2.97 14.69
C PHE A 443 -0.17 -1.47 14.87
N GLU A 444 -0.21 -0.70 13.77
CA GLU A 444 -0.22 0.77 13.78
C GLU A 444 -1.39 1.30 12.94
N PRO A 445 -1.94 2.48 13.29
CA PRO A 445 -2.89 3.20 12.43
C PRO A 445 -2.24 3.55 11.09
N VAL A 446 -3.00 3.49 10.01
CA VAL A 446 -2.48 3.79 8.67
C VAL A 446 -2.75 5.23 8.32
N PRO A 447 -1.73 6.02 7.92
CA PRO A 447 -1.87 7.45 7.67
C PRO A 447 -2.74 7.84 6.47
N SER A 448 -3.16 6.90 5.64
CA SER A 448 -3.96 7.19 4.44
C SER A 448 -5.25 6.37 4.42
N GLU A 449 -6.37 7.03 4.08
CA GLU A 449 -7.69 6.39 3.91
C GLU A 449 -7.65 5.24 2.90
N ILE A 450 -6.86 5.38 1.84
CA ILE A 450 -6.70 4.38 0.79
C ILE A 450 -6.15 3.08 1.36
N ARG A 451 -5.06 3.14 2.13
CA ARG A 451 -4.45 1.97 2.74
C ARG A 451 -5.39 1.33 3.77
N THR A 452 -6.09 2.14 4.53
CA THR A 452 -7.06 1.66 5.52
C THR A 452 -8.21 0.91 4.82
N ILE A 453 -8.77 1.46 3.74
CA ILE A 453 -9.84 0.83 2.96
C ILE A 453 -9.35 -0.46 2.30
N GLN A 454 -8.15 -0.45 1.72
CA GLN A 454 -7.56 -1.64 1.09
C GLN A 454 -7.30 -2.77 2.10
N ARG A 455 -6.81 -2.44 3.29
CA ARG A 455 -6.60 -3.41 4.36
C ARG A 455 -7.93 -3.98 4.88
N ARG A 456 -8.92 -3.12 5.14
CA ARG A 456 -10.27 -3.53 5.59
C ARG A 456 -10.96 -4.44 4.58
N GLY A 457 -10.84 -4.17 3.29
CA GLY A 457 -11.42 -5.00 2.23
C GLY A 457 -10.94 -6.46 2.20
N ARG A 458 -9.95 -6.83 3.02
CA ARG A 458 -9.47 -8.21 3.12
C ARG A 458 -10.29 -9.11 4.05
N THR A 459 -11.12 -8.53 4.93
CA THR A 459 -11.98 -9.32 5.85
C THR A 459 -13.39 -9.56 5.34
N ALA A 460 -13.89 -8.83 4.34
CA ALA A 460 -15.33 -8.70 4.09
C ALA A 460 -15.83 -9.26 2.76
N ARG A 461 -15.29 -10.37 2.24
CA ARG A 461 -15.81 -10.92 0.96
C ARG A 461 -16.98 -11.87 1.10
N ARG A 462 -17.12 -12.65 2.21
CA ARG A 462 -18.18 -13.66 2.41
C ARG A 462 -18.83 -13.71 3.79
N LYS A 463 -18.19 -13.17 4.85
CA LYS A 463 -18.74 -13.12 6.22
C LYS A 463 -18.41 -11.76 6.83
N SER A 464 -19.18 -11.33 7.85
CA SER A 464 -18.82 -10.13 8.63
C SER A 464 -17.38 -10.27 9.13
N GLY A 465 -16.51 -9.34 8.73
CA GLY A 465 -15.10 -9.35 9.09
C GLY A 465 -14.84 -8.40 10.26
N GLU A 466 -13.86 -8.72 11.08
CA GLU A 466 -13.46 -7.91 12.23
C GLU A 466 -12.11 -7.22 11.94
N VAL A 467 -12.02 -5.92 12.20
CA VAL A 467 -10.79 -5.14 12.09
C VAL A 467 -10.46 -4.53 13.44
N ILE A 468 -9.33 -4.90 13.99
CA ILE A 468 -8.81 -4.32 15.22
C ILE A 468 -7.65 -3.37 14.90
N ILE A 469 -7.67 -2.16 15.47
CA ILE A 469 -6.60 -1.18 15.33
C ILE A 469 -6.01 -0.90 16.70
N LEU A 470 -4.70 -1.15 16.85
CA LEU A 470 -3.97 -0.90 18.08
C LEU A 470 -3.42 0.52 18.11
N ILE A 471 -3.72 1.26 19.18
CA ILE A 471 -3.29 2.64 19.36
C ILE A 471 -2.57 2.78 20.70
N ALA A 472 -1.39 3.39 20.71
CA ALA A 472 -0.75 3.84 21.94
C ALA A 472 -1.26 5.24 22.30
N GLU A 473 -1.83 5.38 23.50
CA GLU A 473 -2.40 6.66 23.98
C GLU A 473 -1.32 7.76 24.08
N LYS A 474 -1.71 8.98 23.75
CA LYS A 474 -0.84 10.17 23.82
C LYS A 474 0.46 10.05 23.02
N THR A 475 0.37 9.36 21.90
CA THR A 475 1.48 9.17 20.95
C THR A 475 1.09 9.62 19.55
N ARG A 476 2.03 9.49 18.61
CA ARG A 476 1.79 9.74 17.18
C ARG A 476 0.77 8.79 16.56
N ASP A 477 0.49 7.65 17.18
CA ASP A 477 -0.57 6.77 16.71
C ASP A 477 -1.93 7.46 16.69
N GLU A 478 -2.25 8.26 17.73
CA GLU A 478 -3.48 9.04 17.74
C GLU A 478 -3.50 10.10 16.62
N GLY A 479 -2.35 10.76 16.39
CA GLY A 479 -2.21 11.72 15.30
C GLY A 479 -2.40 11.09 13.91
N TYR A 480 -1.96 9.87 13.70
CA TYR A 480 -2.18 9.12 12.46
C TYR A 480 -3.63 8.60 12.31
N TYR A 481 -4.31 8.43 13.41
CA TYR A 481 -5.71 8.02 13.41
C TYR A 481 -6.64 9.15 12.95
N TRP A 482 -6.37 10.38 13.40
CA TRP A 482 -7.20 11.55 13.10
C TRP A 482 -6.84 12.27 11.78
N ALA A 483 -5.70 11.92 11.14
CA ALA A 483 -5.21 12.49 9.88
C ALA A 483 -5.74 11.75 8.66
#